data_33aa567aff9d7e06feefbc9643788487
#
_entry.id   33aa567aff9d7e06feefbc9643788487
#
_cell.length_a   1.000
_cell.length_b   1.000
_cell.length_c   1.000
_cell.angle_alpha   90.00
_cell.angle_beta   90.00
_cell.angle_gamma   90.00
#
_symmetry.space_group_name_H-M   'P 1'
#
loop_
_entity.id
_entity.type
_entity.pdbx_description
1 polymer ?
#
loop_
_entity_poly.entity_id
_entity_poly.type
_entity_poly.pdbx_seq_one_letter_code
_entity_poly.pdbx_strand_id
1 'polypeptide(L)'
;MSPRQPLQPSDVFTWFIEYNQPPYGRYNKFSKEATTPFILDFDLDCFTTECEEKIYAWPETIFRRMYYEHDEVQFFMREIISRCQFITICREPYCCGGMGESNKILEYLDRYLFEGNLNTMPII
;
A
#
# COMPACT_ATOMS: atom_id res chain seq x y z
N MET A 1 -7.89 3.88 -15.91
CA MET A 1 -7.24 4.73 -14.91
C MET A 1 -6.26 5.68 -15.58
N SER A 2 -6.12 6.82 -15.04
CA SER A 2 -5.26 7.85 -15.60
C SER A 2 -3.98 7.97 -14.77
N PRO A 3 -2.88 7.36 -15.19
CA PRO A 3 -1.67 7.34 -14.37
C PRO A 3 -0.81 8.59 -14.48
N ARG A 4 -1.26 9.57 -15.24
CA ARG A 4 -0.46 10.75 -15.50
C ARG A 4 -0.37 11.70 -14.33
N GLN A 5 -1.32 11.63 -13.42
CA GLN A 5 -1.40 12.56 -12.31
C GLN A 5 -1.08 11.84 -11.02
N PRO A 6 -0.56 12.57 -10.03
CA PRO A 6 -0.39 11.98 -8.70
C PRO A 6 -1.73 11.48 -8.17
N LEU A 7 -1.73 10.29 -7.60
CA LEU A 7 -2.94 9.75 -7.01
C LEU A 7 -3.29 10.53 -5.75
N GLN A 8 -4.57 10.86 -5.63
CA GLN A 8 -5.11 11.37 -4.38
C GLN A 8 -5.54 10.19 -3.50
N PRO A 9 -5.64 10.38 -2.19
CA PRO A 9 -6.08 9.28 -1.33
C PRO A 9 -7.41 8.65 -1.74
N SER A 10 -8.39 9.48 -2.14
CA SER A 10 -9.66 8.98 -2.62
C SER A 10 -9.52 8.17 -3.91
N ASP A 11 -8.53 8.53 -4.75
CA ASP A 11 -8.27 7.82 -6.00
C ASP A 11 -7.68 6.44 -5.75
N VAL A 12 -6.88 6.30 -4.71
CA VAL A 12 -6.33 5.00 -4.35
C VAL A 12 -7.45 4.01 -4.06
N PHE A 13 -8.43 4.44 -3.27
CA PHE A 13 -9.58 3.61 -2.96
C PHE A 13 -10.39 3.30 -4.21
N THR A 14 -10.70 4.32 -4.99
CA THR A 14 -11.48 4.19 -6.20
C THR A 14 -10.79 3.28 -7.21
N TRP A 15 -9.49 3.50 -7.42
CA TRP A 15 -8.71 2.68 -8.33
C TRP A 15 -8.76 1.20 -7.92
N PHE A 16 -8.60 0.93 -6.64
CA PHE A 16 -8.63 -0.44 -6.15
C PHE A 16 -9.97 -1.09 -6.48
N ILE A 17 -11.05 -0.39 -6.22
CA ILE A 17 -12.39 -0.89 -6.48
C ILE A 17 -12.62 -1.09 -7.98
N GLU A 18 -12.32 -0.08 -8.78
CA GLU A 18 -12.57 -0.12 -10.22
C GLU A 18 -11.72 -1.16 -10.93
N TYR A 19 -10.43 -1.22 -10.58
CA TYR A 19 -9.52 -2.14 -11.21
C TYR A 19 -9.98 -3.58 -11.02
N ASN A 20 -10.66 -3.84 -9.95
CA ASN A 20 -11.08 -5.18 -9.59
C ASN A 20 -12.55 -5.45 -9.87
N GLN A 21 -13.18 -4.62 -10.70
CA GLN A 21 -14.53 -4.87 -11.17
C GLN A 21 -14.56 -5.98 -12.22
N PRO A 22 -15.75 -6.57 -12.50
CA PRO A 22 -15.84 -7.59 -13.53
C PRO A 22 -15.23 -7.14 -14.85
N PRO A 23 -14.58 -8.06 -15.57
CA PRO A 23 -14.45 -9.50 -15.35
C PRO A 23 -13.52 -9.88 -14.21
N TYR A 24 -12.88 -8.90 -13.60
CA TYR A 24 -12.02 -9.16 -12.46
C TYR A 24 -12.82 -9.36 -11.18
N GLY A 25 -13.97 -8.87 -11.15
CA GLY A 25 -15.14 -9.11 -10.31
C GLY A 25 -15.06 -9.36 -8.83
N ARG A 26 -13.90 -9.48 -8.25
CA ARG A 26 -13.82 -9.96 -6.87
C ARG A 26 -13.94 -8.89 -5.82
N TYR A 27 -13.49 -7.70 -6.15
CA TYR A 27 -13.27 -6.67 -5.13
C TYR A 27 -14.44 -5.77 -4.93
N ASN A 28 -15.41 -5.80 -5.83
CA ASN A 28 -16.64 -5.08 -5.57
C ASN A 28 -17.34 -5.61 -4.32
N LYS A 29 -17.01 -6.85 -3.91
CA LYS A 29 -17.54 -7.45 -2.68
C LYS A 29 -16.62 -7.29 -1.50
N PHE A 30 -15.43 -6.77 -1.73
CA PHE A 30 -14.38 -6.79 -0.74
C PHE A 30 -14.79 -6.13 0.56
N SER A 31 -15.31 -4.93 0.47
CA SER A 31 -15.60 -4.13 1.67
C SER A 31 -16.79 -4.63 2.47
N LYS A 32 -17.62 -5.48 1.89
CA LYS A 32 -18.86 -5.88 2.54
C LYS A 32 -18.89 -7.34 2.93
N GLU A 33 -18.56 -8.21 2.01
CA GLU A 33 -18.81 -9.63 2.20
C GLU A 33 -17.65 -10.50 1.77
N ALA A 34 -16.44 -9.96 1.76
CA ALA A 34 -15.29 -10.71 1.31
C ALA A 34 -15.00 -11.85 2.26
N THR A 35 -15.48 -13.03 1.92
CA THR A 35 -15.18 -14.26 2.63
C THR A 35 -14.09 -15.06 1.95
N THR A 36 -13.75 -14.70 0.71
CA THR A 36 -12.71 -15.38 -0.05
C THR A 36 -11.34 -15.00 0.51
N PRO A 37 -10.50 -15.96 0.85
CA PRO A 37 -9.15 -15.65 1.32
C PRO A 37 -8.36 -14.91 0.25
N PHE A 38 -7.53 -13.99 0.65
CA PHE A 38 -6.66 -13.26 -0.26
C PHE A 38 -5.34 -12.94 0.40
N ILE A 39 -4.35 -12.65 -0.44
CA ILE A 39 -3.02 -12.25 0.00
C ILE A 39 -2.86 -10.78 -0.32
N LEU A 40 -2.36 -10.03 0.63
CA LEU A 40 -2.06 -8.62 0.43
C LEU A 40 -0.56 -8.48 0.20
N ASP A 41 -0.20 -7.95 -0.95
CA ASP A 41 1.18 -7.79 -1.35
C ASP A 41 1.54 -6.32 -1.41
N PHE A 42 2.63 -5.95 -0.73
CA PHE A 42 3.17 -4.60 -0.78
C PHE A 42 4.46 -4.61 -1.57
N ASP A 43 4.45 -3.93 -2.70
CA ASP A 43 5.66 -3.69 -3.49
C ASP A 43 6.18 -2.32 -3.11
N LEU A 44 7.32 -2.26 -2.44
CA LEU A 44 7.80 -1.01 -1.87
C LEU A 44 8.11 0.05 -2.93
N ASP A 45 8.45 -0.36 -4.15
CA ASP A 45 8.71 0.59 -5.22
C ASP A 45 7.46 1.38 -5.63
N CYS A 46 6.27 0.95 -5.21
CA CYS A 46 5.05 1.73 -5.42
C CYS A 46 5.04 3.05 -4.64
N PHE A 47 5.91 3.18 -3.66
CA PHE A 47 5.97 4.35 -2.79
C PHE A 47 7.22 5.16 -3.04
N THR A 48 7.63 5.21 -4.31
CA THR A 48 8.84 5.94 -4.70
C THR A 48 8.50 7.04 -5.70
N THR A 49 9.44 7.96 -5.83
CA THR A 49 9.37 9.01 -6.84
C THR A 49 10.74 9.12 -7.50
N GLU A 50 10.74 9.53 -8.75
CA GLU A 50 11.97 9.74 -9.48
C GLU A 50 12.23 11.23 -9.63
N CYS A 51 13.46 11.64 -9.37
CA CYS A 51 13.87 13.02 -9.50
C CYS A 51 15.30 13.05 -10.03
N GLU A 52 15.50 13.72 -11.16
CA GLU A 52 16.82 13.83 -11.79
C GLU A 52 17.51 12.48 -11.96
N GLU A 53 16.76 11.54 -12.49
CA GLU A 53 17.23 10.17 -12.80
C GLU A 53 17.59 9.34 -11.56
N LYS A 54 17.22 9.81 -10.38
CA LYS A 54 17.39 9.05 -9.15
C LYS A 54 16.04 8.73 -8.54
N ILE A 55 15.96 7.59 -7.88
CA ILE A 55 14.74 7.10 -7.26
C ILE A 55 14.85 7.30 -5.76
N TYR A 56 13.81 7.84 -5.18
CA TYR A 56 13.74 8.12 -3.73
C TYR A 56 12.44 7.59 -3.18
N ALA A 57 12.46 7.18 -1.93
CA ALA A 57 11.22 6.96 -1.20
C ALA A 57 10.42 8.26 -1.15
N TRP A 58 9.09 8.14 -1.12
CA TRP A 58 8.26 9.30 -0.86
C TRP A 58 8.71 9.96 0.44
N PRO A 59 8.61 11.29 0.55
CA PRO A 59 8.74 11.93 1.86
C PRO A 59 7.73 11.35 2.84
N GLU A 60 8.13 11.20 4.08
CA GLU A 60 7.25 10.62 5.09
C GLU A 60 5.93 11.39 5.22
N THR A 61 5.98 12.72 5.09
CA THR A 61 4.78 13.54 5.18
C THR A 61 3.77 13.19 4.09
N ILE A 62 4.24 12.83 2.90
CA ILE A 62 3.35 12.45 1.80
C ILE A 62 2.71 11.11 2.10
N PHE A 63 3.51 10.14 2.52
CA PHE A 63 2.99 8.82 2.87
C PHE A 63 1.94 8.92 3.98
N ARG A 64 2.28 9.66 5.04
CA ARG A 64 1.38 9.85 6.18
C ARG A 64 0.07 10.49 5.74
N ARG A 65 0.16 11.53 4.91
CA ARG A 65 -1.03 12.23 4.43
C ARG A 65 -1.92 11.32 3.60
N MET A 66 -1.32 10.47 2.76
CA MET A 66 -2.08 9.61 1.88
C MET A 66 -2.71 8.43 2.61
N TYR A 67 -2.01 7.85 3.56
CA TYR A 67 -2.42 6.57 4.13
C TYR A 67 -2.81 6.63 5.60
N TYR A 68 -2.52 7.70 6.29
CA TYR A 68 -2.81 7.78 7.71
C TYR A 68 -3.78 8.92 8.05
N GLU A 69 -3.62 10.08 7.44
CA GLU A 69 -4.43 11.25 7.77
C GLU A 69 -5.74 11.30 6.99
N HIS A 70 -5.89 10.48 5.97
CA HIS A 70 -7.11 10.42 5.17
C HIS A 70 -8.00 9.31 5.71
N ASP A 71 -9.12 9.66 6.32
CA ASP A 71 -9.95 8.71 7.05
C ASP A 71 -10.44 7.54 6.21
N GLU A 72 -10.89 7.80 4.99
CA GLU A 72 -11.39 6.74 4.12
C GLU A 72 -10.30 5.74 3.75
N VAL A 73 -9.12 6.25 3.38
CA VAL A 73 -8.01 5.39 3.00
C VAL A 73 -7.52 4.61 4.20
N GLN A 74 -7.42 5.27 5.35
CA GLN A 74 -6.98 4.61 6.57
C GLN A 74 -7.94 3.48 6.96
N PHE A 75 -9.23 3.73 6.91
CA PHE A 75 -10.24 2.74 7.20
C PHE A 75 -10.11 1.56 6.24
N PHE A 76 -10.00 1.86 4.94
CA PHE A 76 -9.90 0.83 3.92
C PHE A 76 -8.65 -0.03 4.13
N MET A 77 -7.51 0.59 4.37
CA MET A 77 -6.27 -0.15 4.57
C MET A 77 -6.33 -1.03 5.80
N ARG A 78 -6.92 -0.54 6.87
CA ARG A 78 -7.09 -1.35 8.08
C ARG A 78 -7.98 -2.55 7.81
N GLU A 79 -9.02 -2.35 7.04
CA GLU A 79 -9.93 -3.45 6.70
C GLU A 79 -9.24 -4.52 5.87
N ILE A 80 -8.51 -4.14 4.83
CA ILE A 80 -7.85 -5.15 4.01
C ILE A 80 -6.74 -5.85 4.77
N ILE A 81 -6.01 -5.14 5.61
CA ILE A 81 -4.96 -5.75 6.43
C ILE A 81 -5.57 -6.74 7.41
N SER A 82 -6.68 -6.39 8.03
CA SER A 82 -7.31 -7.26 9.02
C SER A 82 -7.93 -8.51 8.41
N ARG A 83 -8.29 -8.46 7.13
CA ARG A 83 -8.97 -9.57 6.47
C ARG A 83 -8.06 -10.45 5.63
N CYS A 84 -6.88 -9.99 5.29
CA CYS A 84 -5.99 -10.78 4.45
C CYS A 84 -5.48 -12.00 5.19
N GLN A 85 -5.19 -13.05 4.44
CA GLN A 85 -4.68 -14.30 4.99
C GLN A 85 -3.18 -14.20 5.24
N PHE A 86 -2.47 -13.59 4.31
CA PHE A 86 -1.03 -13.38 4.38
C PHE A 86 -0.70 -11.99 3.88
N ILE A 87 0.43 -11.47 4.36
CA ILE A 87 1.00 -10.22 3.88
C ILE A 87 2.38 -10.55 3.34
N THR A 88 2.64 -10.10 2.11
CA THR A 88 3.97 -10.19 1.53
C THR A 88 4.50 -8.79 1.31
N ILE A 89 5.80 -8.61 1.47
CA ILE A 89 6.44 -7.32 1.27
C ILE A 89 7.64 -7.54 0.37
N CYS A 90 7.56 -6.99 -0.84
CA CYS A 90 8.66 -7.02 -1.79
C CYS A 90 9.49 -5.77 -1.65
N ARG A 91 10.67 -5.90 -1.12
CA ARG A 91 11.49 -4.75 -0.76
C ARG A 91 12.15 -4.08 -1.93
N GLU A 92 12.50 -4.83 -2.96
CA GLU A 92 12.99 -4.34 -4.26
C GLU A 92 13.95 -3.15 -4.13
N PRO A 93 15.08 -3.30 -3.42
CA PRO A 93 15.94 -2.16 -3.14
C PRO A 93 16.46 -1.46 -4.41
N TYR A 94 16.70 -2.21 -5.49
CA TYR A 94 17.09 -1.59 -6.74
C TYR A 94 16.02 -0.64 -7.28
N CYS A 95 14.78 -1.03 -7.18
CA CYS A 95 13.68 -0.25 -7.70
C CYS A 95 13.29 0.90 -6.77
N CYS A 96 13.74 0.85 -5.53
CA CYS A 96 13.45 1.88 -4.53
C CYS A 96 14.54 2.94 -4.43
N GLY A 97 15.63 2.79 -5.18
CA GLY A 97 16.73 3.73 -5.08
C GLY A 97 17.79 3.30 -4.07
N GLY A 98 17.79 2.05 -3.67
CA GLY A 98 18.77 1.47 -2.76
C GLY A 98 18.14 0.97 -1.48
N MET A 99 18.94 0.28 -0.69
CA MET A 99 18.48 -0.33 0.54
C MET A 99 18.00 0.71 1.56
N GLY A 100 18.65 1.87 1.62
CA GLY A 100 18.26 2.92 2.53
C GLY A 100 16.86 3.46 2.23
N GLU A 101 16.56 3.65 0.94
CA GLU A 101 15.24 4.13 0.54
C GLU A 101 14.18 3.07 0.77
N SER A 102 14.50 1.82 0.49
CA SER A 102 13.61 0.71 0.77
C SER A 102 13.30 0.60 2.27
N ASN A 103 14.30 0.79 3.11
CA ASN A 103 14.11 0.78 4.56
C ASN A 103 13.20 1.90 5.04
N LYS A 104 13.31 3.08 4.45
CA LYS A 104 12.42 4.18 4.80
C LYS A 104 10.96 3.81 4.55
N ILE A 105 10.70 3.23 3.40
CA ILE A 105 9.33 2.83 3.04
C ILE A 105 8.83 1.76 4.00
N LEU A 106 9.67 0.78 4.32
CA LEU A 106 9.30 -0.25 5.26
C LEU A 106 8.93 0.34 6.62
N GLU A 107 9.67 1.33 7.08
CA GLU A 107 9.35 2.02 8.31
C GLU A 107 8.03 2.76 8.24
N TYR A 108 7.70 3.36 7.09
CA TYR A 108 6.42 4.03 6.93
C TYR A 108 5.28 3.02 7.03
N LEU A 109 5.40 1.88 6.34
CA LEU A 109 4.39 0.85 6.41
C LEU A 109 4.18 0.41 7.86
N ASP A 110 5.28 0.15 8.56
CA ASP A 110 5.19 -0.30 9.94
C ASP A 110 4.52 0.75 10.82
N ARG A 111 4.95 1.99 10.70
CA ARG A 111 4.44 3.05 11.58
C ARG A 111 2.98 3.38 11.31
N TYR A 112 2.62 3.47 10.04
CA TYR A 112 1.30 4.01 9.68
C TYR A 112 0.26 2.98 9.33
N LEU A 113 0.66 1.81 8.90
CA LEU A 113 -0.29 0.76 8.53
C LEU A 113 -0.30 -0.42 9.48
N PHE A 114 0.82 -0.73 10.09
CA PHE A 114 0.93 -1.89 10.98
C PHE A 114 1.10 -1.50 12.45
N GLU A 115 1.03 -0.21 12.75
CA GLU A 115 1.04 0.30 14.13
C GLU A 115 2.27 -0.16 14.94
N GLY A 116 3.41 -0.30 14.28
CA GLY A 116 4.64 -0.73 14.91
C GLY A 116 4.74 -2.22 15.16
N ASN A 117 3.81 -3.00 14.63
CA ASN A 117 3.73 -4.43 14.94
C ASN A 117 4.41 -5.33 13.92
N LEU A 118 5.05 -4.75 12.89
CA LEU A 118 5.59 -5.57 11.81
C LEU A 118 6.63 -6.57 12.32
N ASN A 119 7.45 -6.16 13.28
CA ASN A 119 8.49 -7.03 13.83
C ASN A 119 7.95 -8.11 14.76
N THR A 120 6.70 -8.01 15.18
CA THR A 120 6.10 -8.98 16.08
C THR A 120 5.18 -9.95 15.36
N MET A 121 4.98 -9.76 14.07
CA MET A 121 4.15 -10.65 13.29
C MET A 121 4.88 -11.96 13.01
N PRO A 122 4.15 -13.08 13.00
CA PRO A 122 4.77 -14.37 12.68
C PRO A 122 5.34 -14.35 11.26
N ILE A 123 6.51 -14.92 11.08
CA ILE A 123 7.14 -15.09 9.78
C ILE A 123 7.00 -16.56 9.40
N ILE A 124 6.54 -16.78 8.19
CA ILE A 124 6.36 -18.11 7.66
C ILE A 124 7.59 -18.53 6.87
#